data_15d60d03f6dd32d5628a40890858e9f7
#
_entry.id   15d60d03f6dd32d5628a40890858e9f7
#
_cell.length_a   1.000
_cell.length_b   1.000
_cell.length_c   1.000
_cell.angle_alpha   90.00
_cell.angle_beta   90.00
_cell.angle_gamma   90.00
#
_symmetry.space_group_name_H-M   'P 1'
#
loop_
_entity.id
_entity.type
_entity.pdbx_description
1 polymer ?
#
loop_
_entity_poly.entity_id
_entity_poly.type
_entity_poly.pdbx_seq_one_letter_code
_entity_poly.pdbx_strand_id
1 'polypeptide(L)'
;EHHQWVAPVKTNEKRDIVIIEYAEAEKAQFLFEKIAGLSFDLDEVTTIVDVKERVQGAFAINSEKITKDFYSGFAKEHKSFAGFITGIDDQIATKNNKSKQWYTSVMLNRLMFCYFIQKKGFLNGDEHYLRNKLRWVQEQRGKDQFFKSFYKGFLVHLFRDGLNSPKHEGSFENMYGRIPYLNGGMFDLHQIEREYADIDIKDEAFVSLFEFFDKWRWHLDTR
;
A
#
# COMPACT_ATOMS: atom_id res chain seq x y z
N GLU A 1 -7.95 -25.56 -2.60
CA GLU A 1 -8.64 -26.00 -1.37
C GLU A 1 -8.51 -24.91 -0.32
N HIS A 2 -9.65 -24.46 0.22
CA HIS A 2 -9.69 -23.46 1.29
C HIS A 2 -9.76 -24.19 2.62
N HIS A 3 -8.78 -24.00 3.48
CA HIS A 3 -8.81 -24.52 4.84
C HIS A 3 -9.19 -23.40 5.80
N GLN A 4 -10.32 -23.59 6.48
CA GLN A 4 -10.84 -22.65 7.46
C GLN A 4 -10.58 -23.19 8.87
N TRP A 5 -9.82 -22.45 9.67
CA TRP A 5 -9.55 -22.78 11.07
C TRP A 5 -10.30 -21.81 11.96
N VAL A 6 -11.13 -22.33 12.84
CA VAL A 6 -11.92 -21.55 13.79
C VAL A 6 -11.32 -21.70 15.17
N ALA A 7 -10.66 -20.65 15.66
CA ALA A 7 -10.23 -20.60 17.05
C ALA A 7 -11.25 -19.80 17.89
N PRO A 8 -11.94 -20.41 18.87
CA PRO A 8 -12.83 -19.69 19.75
C PRO A 8 -12.02 -18.89 20.79
N VAL A 9 -11.86 -17.60 20.58
CA VAL A 9 -11.34 -16.69 21.61
C VAL A 9 -12.52 -16.04 22.30
N LYS A 10 -12.71 -16.33 23.59
CA LYS A 10 -13.70 -15.65 24.43
C LYS A 10 -13.10 -14.35 24.94
N THR A 11 -13.43 -13.25 24.29
CA THR A 11 -13.47 -11.93 24.91
C THR A 11 -14.86 -11.37 24.66
N ASN A 12 -15.69 -11.24 25.71
CA ASN A 12 -17.01 -10.62 25.71
C ASN A 12 -17.97 -11.12 24.59
N GLU A 13 -18.33 -12.42 24.62
CA GLU A 13 -19.42 -13.03 23.84
C GLU A 13 -19.27 -13.05 22.31
N LYS A 14 -18.16 -12.61 21.72
CA LYS A 14 -17.90 -12.75 20.30
C LYS A 14 -16.87 -13.84 20.02
N ARG A 15 -17.13 -14.65 18.99
CA ARG A 15 -16.19 -15.66 18.48
C ARG A 15 -15.33 -14.97 17.43
N ASP A 16 -14.04 -14.79 17.69
CA ASP A 16 -13.10 -14.36 16.68
C ASP A 16 -12.72 -15.57 15.82
N ILE A 17 -12.90 -15.43 14.52
CA ILE A 17 -12.55 -16.45 13.53
C ILE A 17 -11.27 -15.97 12.86
N VAL A 18 -10.19 -16.74 12.99
CA VAL A 18 -8.98 -16.53 12.20
C VAL A 18 -9.04 -17.41 10.98
N ILE A 19 -9.14 -16.83 9.80
CA ILE A 19 -9.12 -17.53 8.52
C ILE A 19 -7.70 -17.44 7.97
N ILE A 20 -7.08 -18.59 7.76
CA ILE A 20 -5.82 -18.69 7.04
C ILE A 20 -6.15 -19.24 5.65
N GLU A 21 -6.08 -18.39 4.64
CA GLU A 21 -6.21 -18.79 3.25
C GLU A 21 -4.83 -19.12 2.70
N TYR A 22 -4.74 -20.27 2.06
CA TYR A 22 -3.55 -20.72 1.35
C TYR A 22 -3.91 -20.97 -0.11
N ALA A 23 -3.25 -20.25 -1.01
CA ALA A 23 -3.32 -20.51 -2.43
C ALA A 23 -2.08 -21.33 -2.87
N GLU A 24 -2.28 -22.29 -3.75
CA GLU A 24 -1.26 -23.25 -4.20
C GLU A 24 0.02 -22.58 -4.77
N ALA A 25 -0.09 -21.32 -5.22
CA ALA A 25 1.02 -20.52 -5.71
C ALA A 25 1.79 -19.75 -4.62
N GLU A 26 1.30 -19.72 -3.39
CA GLU A 26 1.97 -19.06 -2.27
C GLU A 26 2.95 -20.01 -1.57
N LYS A 27 4.05 -19.45 -1.07
CA LYS A 27 5.02 -20.23 -0.28
C LYS A 27 4.33 -20.78 0.96
N ALA A 28 4.21 -22.08 1.06
CA ALA A 28 3.60 -22.81 2.17
C ALA A 28 4.28 -22.58 3.54
N GLN A 29 5.44 -21.93 3.54
CA GLN A 29 6.26 -21.71 4.74
C GLN A 29 5.48 -21.03 5.88
N PHE A 30 4.68 -20.02 5.59
CA PHE A 30 3.87 -19.33 6.61
C PHE A 30 2.82 -20.28 7.23
N LEU A 31 2.18 -21.09 6.41
CA LEU A 31 1.23 -22.10 6.88
C LEU A 31 1.91 -23.14 7.74
N PHE A 32 3.07 -23.66 7.31
CA PHE A 32 3.86 -24.61 8.07
C PHE A 32 4.33 -24.06 9.42
N GLU A 33 4.78 -22.81 9.47
CA GLU A 33 5.16 -22.15 10.73
C GLU A 33 3.97 -22.04 11.71
N LYS A 34 2.77 -21.75 11.18
CA LYS A 34 1.56 -21.68 12.00
C LYS A 34 1.12 -23.06 12.50
N ILE A 35 1.17 -24.08 11.64
CA ILE A 35 0.82 -25.47 12.00
C ILE A 35 1.86 -26.03 12.98
N ALA A 36 3.15 -25.76 12.78
CA ALA A 36 4.20 -26.18 13.70
C ALA A 36 4.01 -25.62 15.11
N GLY A 37 3.51 -24.38 15.22
CA GLY A 37 3.16 -23.77 16.52
C GLY A 37 1.97 -24.45 17.23
N LEU A 38 1.19 -25.28 16.50
CA LEU A 38 0.06 -26.07 17.05
C LEU A 38 0.43 -27.52 17.37
N SER A 39 1.65 -27.95 17.03
CA SER A 39 2.08 -29.34 17.30
C SER A 39 2.26 -29.57 18.79
N PHE A 40 1.82 -30.74 19.26
CA PHE A 40 2.03 -31.23 20.62
C PHE A 40 2.92 -32.46 20.57
N ASP A 41 3.81 -32.57 21.55
CA ASP A 41 4.57 -33.80 21.72
C ASP A 41 3.66 -34.88 22.31
N LEU A 42 3.69 -36.09 21.76
CA LEU A 42 2.82 -37.20 22.20
C LEU A 42 3.13 -37.64 23.63
N ASP A 43 4.34 -37.33 24.11
CA ASP A 43 4.79 -37.68 25.46
C ASP A 43 4.51 -36.56 26.48
N GLU A 44 3.99 -35.41 26.06
CA GLU A 44 3.68 -34.28 26.93
C GLU A 44 2.26 -34.40 27.50
N VAL A 45 2.13 -34.37 28.83
CA VAL A 45 0.79 -34.32 29.46
C VAL A 45 0.21 -32.92 29.24
N THR A 46 -0.64 -32.81 28.22
CA THR A 46 -1.20 -31.53 27.79
C THR A 46 -2.57 -31.31 28.39
N THR A 47 -2.77 -30.21 29.09
CA THR A 47 -4.10 -29.83 29.61
C THR A 47 -4.86 -29.01 28.56
N ILE A 48 -6.19 -28.91 28.73
CA ILE A 48 -7.03 -28.02 27.89
C ILE A 48 -6.58 -26.56 27.93
N VAL A 49 -5.98 -26.13 29.04
CA VAL A 49 -5.44 -24.78 29.20
C VAL A 49 -4.21 -24.60 28.32
N ASP A 50 -3.29 -25.58 28.32
CA ASP A 50 -2.09 -25.53 27.49
C ASP A 50 -2.42 -25.54 25.99
N VAL A 51 -3.42 -26.33 25.59
CA VAL A 51 -3.95 -26.32 24.20
C VAL A 51 -4.47 -24.93 23.85
N LYS A 52 -5.26 -24.32 24.72
CA LYS A 52 -5.82 -22.99 24.50
C LYS A 52 -4.72 -21.92 24.37
N GLU A 53 -3.74 -21.95 25.28
CA GLU A 53 -2.62 -20.97 25.24
C GLU A 53 -1.76 -21.13 23.98
N ARG A 54 -1.46 -22.38 23.57
CA ARG A 54 -0.71 -22.62 22.32
C ARG A 54 -1.50 -22.18 21.09
N VAL A 55 -2.78 -22.51 21.02
CA VAL A 55 -3.63 -22.03 19.92
C VAL A 55 -3.69 -20.51 19.88
N GLN A 56 -3.90 -19.86 21.02
CA GLN A 56 -3.88 -18.40 21.11
C GLN A 56 -2.53 -17.81 20.69
N GLY A 57 -1.43 -18.40 21.13
CA GLY A 57 -0.08 -17.98 20.77
C GLY A 57 0.24 -18.16 19.28
N ALA A 58 -0.15 -19.30 18.71
CA ALA A 58 0.09 -19.60 17.28
C ALA A 58 -0.73 -18.70 16.35
N PHE A 59 -1.94 -18.31 16.78
CA PHE A 59 -2.82 -17.40 16.03
C PHE A 59 -2.71 -15.94 16.47
N ALA A 60 -1.95 -15.64 17.53
CA ALA A 60 -1.61 -14.26 17.86
C ALA A 60 -0.86 -13.67 16.66
N ILE A 61 -1.56 -12.86 15.89
CA ILE A 61 -0.91 -12.02 14.89
C ILE A 61 0.01 -11.11 15.68
N ASN A 62 1.31 -11.26 15.48
CA ASN A 62 2.26 -10.35 16.09
C ASN A 62 2.18 -9.01 15.35
N SER A 63 1.05 -8.32 15.53
CA SER A 63 0.73 -7.05 14.89
C SER A 63 1.80 -6.01 15.17
N GLU A 64 2.42 -6.09 16.35
CA GLU A 64 3.50 -5.20 16.72
C GLU A 64 4.76 -5.44 15.87
N LYS A 65 5.13 -6.69 15.63
CA LYS A 65 6.27 -7.05 14.77
C LYS A 65 6.01 -6.64 13.33
N ILE A 66 4.82 -7.01 12.81
CA ILE A 66 4.41 -6.64 11.43
C ILE A 66 4.44 -5.11 11.27
N THR A 67 3.91 -4.39 12.23
CA THR A 67 3.89 -2.92 12.22
C THR A 67 5.31 -2.35 12.26
N LYS A 68 6.20 -2.87 13.12
CA LYS A 68 7.60 -2.44 13.19
C LYS A 68 8.35 -2.74 11.88
N ASP A 69 8.16 -3.93 11.32
CA ASP A 69 8.80 -4.33 10.06
C ASP A 69 8.31 -3.46 8.89
N PHE A 70 6.98 -3.19 8.83
CA PHE A 70 6.43 -2.27 7.85
C PHE A 70 7.04 -0.86 7.97
N TYR A 71 7.02 -0.27 9.16
CA TYR A 71 7.57 1.08 9.36
C TYR A 71 9.07 1.16 9.08
N SER A 72 9.83 0.14 9.44
CA SER A 72 11.24 0.07 9.12
C SER A 72 11.50 0.02 7.61
N GLY A 73 10.73 -0.78 6.88
CA GLY A 73 10.78 -0.84 5.42
C GLY A 73 10.32 0.48 4.78
N PHE A 74 9.20 1.03 5.25
CA PHE A 74 8.64 2.27 4.76
C PHE A 74 9.60 3.46 4.95
N ALA A 75 10.32 3.52 6.07
CA ALA A 75 11.34 4.55 6.30
C ALA A 75 12.51 4.46 5.30
N LYS A 76 12.89 3.23 4.90
CA LYS A 76 13.91 3.02 3.85
C LYS A 76 13.41 3.48 2.49
N GLU A 77 12.16 3.10 2.14
CA GLU A 77 11.53 3.54 0.90
C GLU A 77 11.37 5.06 0.86
N HIS A 78 10.98 5.70 1.97
CA HIS A 78 10.88 7.15 2.07
C HIS A 78 12.23 7.82 1.74
N LYS A 79 13.33 7.33 2.31
CA LYS A 79 14.66 7.88 2.05
C LYS A 79 15.09 7.66 0.59
N SER A 80 14.83 6.48 0.04
CA SER A 80 15.13 6.15 -1.35
C SER A 80 14.32 7.02 -2.31
N PHE A 81 13.00 7.10 -2.11
CA PHE A 81 12.07 7.84 -2.94
C PHE A 81 12.43 9.33 -3.02
N ALA A 82 12.85 9.94 -1.90
CA ALA A 82 13.30 11.33 -1.88
C ALA A 82 14.46 11.60 -2.86
N GLY A 83 15.32 10.61 -3.11
CA GLY A 83 16.42 10.72 -4.06
C GLY A 83 15.98 10.86 -5.52
N PHE A 84 14.77 10.41 -5.85
CA PHE A 84 14.21 10.47 -7.21
C PHE A 84 13.39 11.73 -7.51
N ILE A 85 13.14 12.57 -6.49
CA ILE A 85 12.41 13.83 -6.65
C ILE A 85 13.36 14.90 -7.16
N THR A 86 12.95 15.59 -8.21
CA THR A 86 13.63 16.74 -8.80
C THR A 86 12.71 17.97 -8.79
N GLY A 87 13.25 19.16 -9.06
CA GLY A 87 12.47 20.40 -9.11
C GLY A 87 12.14 21.01 -7.75
N ILE A 88 12.64 20.44 -6.65
CA ILE A 88 12.63 21.06 -5.31
C ILE A 88 14.07 21.41 -4.97
N ASP A 89 14.36 22.70 -4.84
CA ASP A 89 15.69 23.17 -4.46
C ASP A 89 15.78 23.37 -2.94
N ASP A 90 16.43 22.40 -2.28
CA ASP A 90 16.72 22.47 -0.85
C ASP A 90 17.99 23.31 -0.53
N GLN A 91 18.67 23.84 -1.56
CA GLN A 91 19.92 24.60 -1.39
C GLN A 91 19.70 26.03 -0.87
N ILE A 92 18.48 26.55 -0.97
CA ILE A 92 18.11 27.81 -0.31
C ILE A 92 17.75 27.49 1.16
N ALA A 93 18.70 26.87 1.85
CA ALA A 93 18.47 26.38 3.20
C ALA A 93 18.61 27.50 4.24
N THR A 94 17.53 28.06 4.67
CA THR A 94 17.37 28.36 6.08
C THR A 94 17.28 27.02 6.84
N LYS A 95 17.88 26.94 8.03
CA LYS A 95 18.14 25.73 8.86
C LYS A 95 17.03 24.65 9.01
N ASN A 96 15.88 24.81 8.38
CA ASN A 96 14.69 23.96 8.51
C ASN A 96 14.04 23.53 7.18
N ASN A 97 14.66 23.80 6.01
CA ASN A 97 14.01 23.50 4.75
C ASN A 97 14.14 22.00 4.39
N LYS A 98 13.18 21.22 4.88
CA LYS A 98 12.99 19.79 4.55
C LYS A 98 11.87 19.60 3.52
N SER A 99 11.68 20.57 2.61
CA SER A 99 10.58 20.56 1.64
C SER A 99 10.53 19.28 0.82
N LYS A 100 11.67 18.79 0.36
CA LYS A 100 11.79 17.54 -0.37
C LYS A 100 11.37 16.32 0.46
N GLN A 101 11.80 16.25 1.72
CA GLN A 101 11.43 15.16 2.64
C GLN A 101 9.94 15.24 3.00
N TRP A 102 9.44 16.46 3.23
CA TRP A 102 8.03 16.69 3.50
C TRP A 102 7.16 16.26 2.31
N TYR A 103 7.56 16.68 1.10
CA TYR A 103 6.85 16.30 -0.11
C TYR A 103 6.89 14.79 -0.37
N THR A 104 8.00 14.14 -0.05
CA THR A 104 8.09 12.68 -0.07
C THR A 104 7.02 12.07 0.82
N SER A 105 6.85 12.55 2.05
CA SER A 105 5.83 12.07 2.96
C SER A 105 4.41 12.27 2.40
N VAL A 106 4.13 13.41 1.79
CA VAL A 106 2.85 13.69 1.13
C VAL A 106 2.58 12.68 0.00
N MET A 107 3.58 12.46 -0.87
CA MET A 107 3.46 11.52 -1.98
C MET A 107 3.27 10.07 -1.53
N LEU A 108 4.07 9.62 -0.56
CA LEU A 108 3.96 8.26 -0.06
C LEU A 108 2.60 8.00 0.61
N ASN A 109 2.08 8.98 1.37
CA ASN A 109 0.76 8.86 1.98
C ASN A 109 -0.35 8.78 0.92
N ARG A 110 -0.29 9.64 -0.12
CA ARG A 110 -1.24 9.58 -1.25
C ARG A 110 -1.17 8.23 -1.96
N LEU A 111 0.03 7.75 -2.27
CA LEU A 111 0.23 6.49 -2.96
C LEU A 111 -0.18 5.28 -2.10
N MET A 112 0.12 5.29 -0.82
CA MET A 112 -0.31 4.25 0.11
C MET A 112 -1.84 4.17 0.17
N PHE A 113 -2.51 5.30 0.24
CA PHE A 113 -3.97 5.36 0.21
C PHE A 113 -4.53 4.86 -1.14
N CYS A 114 -3.97 5.32 -2.27
CA CYS A 114 -4.36 4.82 -3.59
C CYS A 114 -4.14 3.31 -3.72
N TYR A 115 -3.04 2.81 -3.17
CA TYR A 115 -2.74 1.38 -3.16
C TYR A 115 -3.78 0.59 -2.38
N PHE A 116 -4.21 1.14 -1.25
CA PHE A 116 -5.28 0.56 -0.45
C PHE A 116 -6.62 0.52 -1.19
N ILE A 117 -7.08 1.63 -1.79
CA ILE A 117 -8.37 1.68 -2.50
C ILE A 117 -8.36 0.86 -3.79
N GLN A 118 -7.22 0.71 -4.49
CA GLN A 118 -7.15 -0.20 -5.65
C GLN A 118 -7.34 -1.66 -5.23
N LYS A 119 -6.75 -2.09 -4.10
CA LYS A 119 -6.96 -3.46 -3.57
C LYS A 119 -8.41 -3.74 -3.16
N LYS A 120 -9.21 -2.71 -3.01
CA LYS A 120 -10.67 -2.79 -2.81
C LYS A 120 -11.47 -2.65 -4.12
N GLY A 121 -10.80 -2.56 -5.26
CA GLY A 121 -11.43 -2.43 -6.56
C GLY A 121 -11.98 -1.04 -6.88
N PHE A 122 -11.73 -0.02 -6.04
CA PHE A 122 -12.27 1.32 -6.27
C PHE A 122 -11.61 2.08 -7.42
N LEU A 123 -10.44 1.68 -7.86
CA LEU A 123 -9.79 2.24 -9.04
C LEU A 123 -10.10 1.37 -10.25
N ASN A 124 -11.18 1.67 -10.93
CA ASN A 124 -11.65 0.98 -12.15
C ASN A 124 -11.80 -0.56 -12.02
N GLY A 125 -12.00 -1.09 -10.83
CA GLY A 125 -12.07 -2.55 -10.60
C GLY A 125 -10.74 -3.28 -10.72
N ASP A 126 -9.62 -2.57 -10.85
CA ASP A 126 -8.29 -3.15 -11.08
C ASP A 126 -7.44 -3.11 -9.79
N GLU A 127 -7.15 -4.26 -9.20
CA GLU A 127 -6.33 -4.40 -8.00
C GLU A 127 -4.84 -4.07 -8.23
N HIS A 128 -4.42 -3.95 -9.49
CA HIS A 128 -3.06 -3.59 -9.92
C HIS A 128 -3.02 -2.26 -10.68
N TYR A 129 -4.05 -1.43 -10.52
CA TYR A 129 -4.28 -0.20 -11.27
C TYR A 129 -3.04 0.68 -11.42
N LEU A 130 -2.38 1.05 -10.33
CA LEU A 130 -1.22 1.94 -10.37
C LEU A 130 -0.05 1.33 -11.13
N ARG A 131 0.21 0.03 -10.96
CA ARG A 131 1.28 -0.69 -11.67
C ARG A 131 0.98 -0.81 -13.16
N ASN A 132 -0.26 -1.13 -13.51
CA ASN A 132 -0.70 -1.23 -14.91
C ASN A 132 -0.62 0.12 -15.60
N LYS A 133 -0.98 1.21 -14.92
CA LYS A 133 -0.87 2.57 -15.46
C LYS A 133 0.58 3.06 -15.56
N LEU A 134 1.46 2.71 -14.60
CA LEU A 134 2.89 2.98 -14.72
C LEU A 134 3.48 2.31 -15.97
N ARG A 135 3.20 1.03 -16.18
CA ARG A 135 3.63 0.31 -17.40
C ARG A 135 3.10 0.95 -18.66
N TRP A 136 1.81 1.29 -18.66
CA TRP A 136 1.19 1.96 -19.80
C TRP A 136 1.91 3.29 -20.14
N VAL A 137 2.19 4.14 -19.15
CA VAL A 137 2.94 5.39 -19.36
C VAL A 137 4.32 5.13 -19.95
N GLN A 138 5.03 4.13 -19.44
CA GLN A 138 6.34 3.75 -19.94
C GLN A 138 6.29 3.27 -21.41
N GLU A 139 5.25 2.52 -21.77
CA GLU A 139 5.03 2.04 -23.14
C GLU A 139 4.63 3.17 -24.13
N GLN A 140 3.97 4.24 -23.64
CA GLN A 140 3.65 5.41 -24.46
C GLN A 140 4.82 6.37 -24.64
N ARG A 141 5.85 6.27 -23.81
CA ARG A 141 6.99 7.20 -23.86
C ARG A 141 7.71 7.12 -25.21
N GLY A 142 7.92 8.30 -25.83
CA GLY A 142 8.49 8.42 -27.16
C GLY A 142 7.51 8.26 -28.32
N LYS A 143 6.23 7.90 -28.07
CA LYS A 143 5.17 7.88 -29.06
C LYS A 143 4.41 9.21 -29.01
N ASP A 144 4.03 9.73 -30.17
CA ASP A 144 3.26 10.99 -30.28
C ASP A 144 3.85 12.15 -29.47
N GLN A 145 5.17 12.21 -29.35
CA GLN A 145 5.91 13.21 -28.56
C GLN A 145 5.55 13.19 -27.04
N PHE A 146 5.10 12.06 -26.53
CA PHE A 146 4.86 11.89 -25.11
C PHE A 146 6.17 11.55 -24.37
N PHE A 147 6.68 12.49 -23.56
CA PHE A 147 7.93 12.34 -22.81
C PHE A 147 7.77 12.55 -21.30
N LYS A 148 6.53 12.60 -20.81
CA LYS A 148 6.27 12.86 -19.40
C LYS A 148 6.57 11.63 -18.53
N SER A 149 7.00 11.86 -17.30
CA SER A 149 7.10 10.84 -16.26
C SER A 149 5.72 10.32 -15.84
N PHE A 150 5.68 9.19 -15.16
CA PHE A 150 4.44 8.71 -14.52
C PHE A 150 3.84 9.74 -13.57
N TYR A 151 4.69 10.47 -12.85
CA TYR A 151 4.24 11.55 -11.98
C TYR A 151 3.50 12.65 -12.75
N LYS A 152 4.18 13.31 -13.72
CA LYS A 152 3.59 14.43 -14.49
C LYS A 152 2.53 14.00 -15.48
N GLY A 153 2.69 12.84 -16.09
CA GLY A 153 1.81 12.35 -17.16
C GLY A 153 0.55 11.66 -16.66
N PHE A 154 0.57 11.16 -15.42
CA PHE A 154 -0.53 10.37 -14.89
C PHE A 154 -0.94 10.77 -13.48
N LEU A 155 -0.06 10.71 -12.48
CA LEU A 155 -0.45 10.85 -11.07
C LEU A 155 -1.01 12.22 -10.72
N VAL A 156 -0.42 13.32 -11.24
CA VAL A 156 -0.92 14.67 -10.98
C VAL A 156 -2.37 14.81 -11.41
N HIS A 157 -2.71 14.26 -12.58
CA HIS A 157 -4.09 14.28 -13.10
C HIS A 157 -5.01 13.33 -12.33
N LEU A 158 -4.53 12.12 -11.98
CA LEU A 158 -5.30 11.19 -11.15
C LEU A 158 -5.69 11.86 -9.82
N PHE A 159 -4.77 12.55 -9.18
CA PHE A 159 -5.03 13.18 -7.89
C PHE A 159 -5.98 14.37 -8.01
N ARG A 160 -5.70 15.30 -8.92
CA ARG A 160 -6.41 16.56 -9.03
C ARG A 160 -7.73 16.44 -9.80
N ASP A 161 -7.67 15.84 -10.99
CA ASP A 161 -8.78 15.80 -11.91
C ASP A 161 -9.66 14.55 -11.71
N GLY A 162 -9.09 13.49 -11.06
CA GLY A 162 -9.77 12.27 -10.68
C GLY A 162 -10.27 12.30 -9.24
N LEU A 163 -9.40 11.96 -8.31
CA LEU A 163 -9.78 11.74 -6.91
C LEU A 163 -10.30 12.98 -6.19
N ASN A 164 -9.87 14.18 -6.60
CA ASN A 164 -10.29 15.46 -6.02
C ASN A 164 -11.42 16.16 -6.82
N SER A 165 -11.93 15.54 -7.87
CA SER A 165 -13.01 16.10 -8.69
C SER A 165 -14.29 15.29 -8.57
N PRO A 166 -15.44 15.91 -8.26
CA PRO A 166 -16.72 15.21 -8.17
C PRO A 166 -17.33 14.86 -9.53
N LYS A 167 -16.78 15.41 -10.62
CA LYS A 167 -17.26 15.18 -11.99
C LYS A 167 -16.06 14.94 -12.90
N HIS A 168 -16.18 13.92 -13.74
CA HIS A 168 -15.17 13.60 -14.74
C HIS A 168 -15.75 13.82 -16.14
N GLU A 169 -14.91 14.36 -17.01
CA GLU A 169 -15.24 14.44 -18.43
C GLU A 169 -15.01 13.09 -19.12
N GLY A 170 -15.70 12.81 -20.22
CA GLY A 170 -15.59 11.53 -20.92
C GLY A 170 -14.16 11.21 -21.40
N SER A 171 -13.37 12.22 -21.73
CA SER A 171 -11.96 12.09 -22.07
C SER A 171 -11.12 11.57 -20.88
N PHE A 172 -11.43 12.00 -19.66
CA PHE A 172 -10.80 11.52 -18.44
C PHE A 172 -11.12 10.03 -18.20
N GLU A 173 -12.39 9.65 -18.27
CA GLU A 173 -12.80 8.27 -18.06
C GLU A 173 -12.19 7.29 -19.07
N ASN A 174 -12.00 7.71 -20.32
CA ASN A 174 -11.32 6.88 -21.32
C ASN A 174 -9.87 6.54 -20.94
N MET A 175 -9.15 7.46 -20.31
CA MET A 175 -7.74 7.27 -19.93
C MET A 175 -7.59 6.63 -18.54
N TYR A 176 -8.39 7.09 -17.58
CA TYR A 176 -8.26 6.73 -16.17
C TYR A 176 -9.23 5.63 -15.75
N GLY A 177 -10.35 5.44 -16.45
CA GLY A 177 -11.46 4.58 -16.06
C GLY A 177 -12.30 5.21 -14.94
N ARG A 178 -13.08 4.38 -14.24
CA ARG A 178 -13.92 4.83 -13.14
C ARG A 178 -13.09 5.13 -11.90
N ILE A 179 -13.03 6.39 -11.52
CA ILE A 179 -12.29 6.87 -10.36
C ILE A 179 -13.29 7.48 -9.37
N PRO A 180 -13.26 7.12 -8.08
CA PRO A 180 -14.16 7.71 -7.08
C PRO A 180 -13.74 9.13 -6.74
N TYR A 181 -14.70 9.98 -6.42
CA TYR A 181 -14.43 11.27 -5.78
C TYR A 181 -14.17 11.08 -4.29
N LEU A 182 -13.06 11.63 -3.80
CA LEU A 182 -12.64 11.53 -2.41
C LEU A 182 -12.56 12.94 -1.81
N ASN A 183 -13.61 13.34 -1.14
CA ASN A 183 -13.72 14.64 -0.49
C ASN A 183 -12.98 14.61 0.87
N GLY A 184 -11.67 14.86 0.90
CA GLY A 184 -10.91 14.77 2.14
C GLY A 184 -9.62 15.58 2.22
N GLY A 185 -9.38 16.49 1.26
CA GLY A 185 -8.18 17.36 1.27
C GLY A 185 -6.84 16.67 1.00
N MET A 186 -6.79 15.33 1.03
CA MET A 186 -5.55 14.58 0.82
C MET A 186 -4.97 14.80 -0.59
N PHE A 187 -5.84 14.98 -1.57
CA PHE A 187 -5.49 15.16 -2.98
C PHE A 187 -5.54 16.62 -3.44
N ASP A 188 -5.78 17.55 -2.51
CA ASP A 188 -5.67 18.99 -2.80
C ASP A 188 -4.26 19.35 -3.22
N LEU A 189 -4.14 20.43 -3.99
CA LEU A 189 -2.85 20.99 -4.38
C LEU A 189 -2.08 21.42 -3.13
N HIS A 190 -0.99 20.71 -2.82
CA HIS A 190 -0.18 20.98 -1.64
C HIS A 190 0.60 22.28 -1.80
N GLN A 191 0.96 22.95 -0.67
CA GLN A 191 1.72 24.18 -0.70
C GLN A 191 3.04 24.03 -1.46
N ILE A 192 3.77 22.93 -1.26
CA ILE A 192 5.03 22.65 -1.97
C ILE A 192 4.79 22.56 -3.49
N GLU A 193 3.69 21.98 -3.93
CA GLU A 193 3.34 21.90 -5.37
C GLU A 193 3.00 23.27 -5.97
N ARG A 194 2.60 24.24 -5.15
CA ARG A 194 2.40 25.64 -5.55
C ARG A 194 3.70 26.42 -5.63
N GLU A 195 4.62 26.13 -4.70
CA GLU A 195 5.92 26.81 -4.61
C GLU A 195 6.90 26.31 -5.68
N TYR A 196 6.82 25.03 -6.03
CA TYR A 196 7.73 24.36 -6.96
C TYR A 196 6.98 23.77 -8.15
N ALA A 197 6.80 24.57 -9.20
CA ALA A 197 6.05 24.17 -10.40
C ALA A 197 6.73 23.03 -11.22
N ASP A 198 8.04 22.89 -11.07
CA ASP A 198 8.86 21.96 -11.86
C ASP A 198 9.08 20.60 -11.20
N ILE A 199 8.41 20.33 -10.08
CA ILE A 199 8.52 19.03 -9.42
C ILE A 199 8.32 17.91 -10.42
N ASP A 200 9.24 16.95 -10.40
CA ASP A 200 9.12 15.70 -11.13
C ASP A 200 9.68 14.54 -10.30
N ILE A 201 9.21 13.33 -10.57
CA ILE A 201 9.62 12.11 -9.88
C ILE A 201 9.90 11.05 -10.93
N LYS A 202 11.09 10.46 -10.86
CA LYS A 202 11.49 9.41 -11.78
C LYS A 202 10.67 8.14 -11.60
N ASP A 203 10.37 7.44 -12.66
CA ASP A 203 9.52 6.23 -12.66
C ASP A 203 10.08 5.10 -11.80
N GLU A 204 11.40 5.02 -11.67
CA GLU A 204 12.07 4.00 -10.85
C GLU A 204 11.67 4.08 -9.36
N ALA A 205 11.33 5.29 -8.89
CA ALA A 205 10.82 5.48 -7.53
C ALA A 205 9.51 4.71 -7.29
N PHE A 206 8.62 4.73 -8.28
CA PHE A 206 7.32 4.04 -8.19
C PHE A 206 7.46 2.53 -8.35
N VAL A 207 8.39 2.06 -9.18
CA VAL A 207 8.67 0.62 -9.30
C VAL A 207 9.08 0.06 -7.95
N SER A 208 10.08 0.67 -7.29
CA SER A 208 10.57 0.24 -5.96
C SER A 208 9.47 0.29 -4.91
N LEU A 209 8.73 1.40 -4.86
CA LEU A 209 7.65 1.58 -3.88
C LEU A 209 6.52 0.55 -4.05
N PHE A 210 6.12 0.26 -5.28
CA PHE A 210 5.07 -0.73 -5.54
C PHE A 210 5.54 -2.14 -5.24
N GLU A 211 6.82 -2.47 -5.48
CA GLU A 211 7.41 -3.73 -5.06
C GLU A 211 7.43 -3.86 -3.52
N PHE A 212 7.68 -2.76 -2.81
CA PHE A 212 7.58 -2.74 -1.36
C PHE A 212 6.14 -2.96 -0.90
N PHE A 213 5.16 -2.26 -1.48
CA PHE A 213 3.75 -2.42 -1.12
C PHE A 213 3.20 -3.81 -1.40
N ASP A 214 3.63 -4.49 -2.46
CA ASP A 214 3.20 -5.84 -2.82
C ASP A 214 3.65 -6.92 -1.80
N LYS A 215 4.64 -6.61 -0.95
CA LYS A 215 5.06 -7.51 0.13
C LYS A 215 4.07 -7.57 1.28
N TRP A 216 3.11 -6.65 1.32
CA TRP A 216 2.19 -6.48 2.43
C TRP A 216 0.76 -6.82 2.03
N ARG A 217 0.01 -7.44 2.94
CA ARG A 217 -1.42 -7.67 2.75
C ARG A 217 -2.19 -6.43 3.21
N TRP A 218 -3.02 -5.91 2.31
CA TRP A 218 -3.82 -4.71 2.54
C TRP A 218 -5.23 -5.13 2.96
N HIS A 219 -5.43 -5.41 4.25
CA HIS A 219 -6.74 -5.74 4.81
C HIS A 219 -7.35 -4.54 5.51
N LEU A 220 -8.67 -4.38 5.30
CA LEU A 220 -9.54 -3.76 6.28
C LEU A 220 -10.29 -4.89 6.96
N ASP A 221 -10.23 -4.94 8.27
CA ASP A 221 -11.20 -5.72 9.03
C ASP A 221 -12.58 -5.13 8.76
N THR A 222 -13.30 -5.74 7.84
CA THR A 222 -14.75 -5.50 7.72
C THR A 222 -15.39 -6.21 8.89
N ARG A 223 -15.70 -5.45 9.94
CA ARG A 223 -16.55 -5.89 11.04
C ARG A 223 -17.98 -6.09 10.55
#